data_bb61859323f17e12cd94e268bd3cd78e
#
_entry.id   bb61859323f17e12cd94e268bd3cd78e
#
_cell.length_a   1.000
_cell.length_b   1.000
_cell.length_c   1.000
_cell.angle_alpha   90.00
_cell.angle_beta   90.00
_cell.angle_gamma   90.00
#
_symmetry.space_group_name_H-M   'P 1'
#
loop_
_entity.id
_entity.type
_entity.pdbx_description
1 polymer ?
#
loop_
_entity_poly.entity_id
_entity_poly.type
_entity_poly.pdbx_seq_one_letter_code
_entity_poly.pdbx_strand_id
1 'polypeptide(L)'
;NTSPLIALCAGEASGDLLGAHLIEAIRARCPQARFTGIGGPRMQAAGLESLFDQETLAVRGYVEVLKNLPAIWRIRKGLISEMKRQRPDVFVGIDAPDFNLGVAAALKAAGIPTLHYVSPSVWAWRRERVHKIVQQADEVLCLFPMEPELYRQAGGRARFVGHPLAQTLPLEADRAAARRELGLPETQPVFALLPGSRVSEIDYMAPLFLQAAQLVRQQIPEAQFLLPYATEATRTRLQSLLAAEPYCRLPLQLLPGGTAQACTAADAVL
;
A
#
# COMPACT_ATOMS: atom_id res chain seq x y z
N ASN A 1 -10.60 18.62 28.20
CA ASN A 1 -10.18 18.23 26.85
C ASN A 1 -9.40 16.91 26.93
N THR A 2 -10.10 15.79 26.78
CA THR A 2 -9.47 14.47 26.71
C THR A 2 -8.77 14.33 25.34
N SER A 3 -7.52 13.94 25.37
CA SER A 3 -6.71 13.64 24.18
C SER A 3 -7.32 12.39 23.49
N PRO A 4 -7.87 12.48 22.27
CA PRO A 4 -8.49 11.32 21.65
C PRO A 4 -7.46 10.23 21.35
N LEU A 5 -7.82 8.99 21.61
CA LEU A 5 -7.03 7.80 21.30
C LEU A 5 -7.60 7.12 20.05
N ILE A 6 -6.82 7.07 18.99
CA ILE A 6 -7.20 6.50 17.70
C ILE A 6 -6.40 5.23 17.48
N ALA A 7 -7.09 4.12 17.33
CA ALA A 7 -6.47 2.85 16.99
C ALA A 7 -6.43 2.65 15.46
N LEU A 8 -5.27 2.30 14.93
CA LEU A 8 -5.05 2.09 13.49
C LEU A 8 -4.43 0.72 13.25
N CYS A 9 -4.84 0.04 12.18
CA CYS A 9 -4.22 -1.21 11.80
C CYS A 9 -4.01 -1.30 10.29
N ALA A 10 -2.75 -1.33 9.87
CA ALA A 10 -2.31 -1.54 8.49
C ALA A 10 -1.45 -2.80 8.40
N GLY A 11 -1.85 -3.73 7.51
CA GLY A 11 -1.17 -5.03 7.36
C GLY A 11 -0.05 -5.04 6.32
N GLU A 12 0.10 -3.98 5.50
CA GLU A 12 1.03 -3.93 4.37
C GLU A 12 1.58 -2.52 4.12
N ALA A 13 2.62 -2.44 3.29
CA ALA A 13 3.28 -1.16 2.95
C ALA A 13 2.32 -0.13 2.30
N SER A 14 1.33 -0.59 1.50
CA SER A 14 0.29 0.29 0.94
C SER A 14 -0.59 0.91 2.03
N GLY A 15 -1.01 0.09 2.98
CA GLY A 15 -1.78 0.54 4.14
C GLY A 15 -0.96 1.44 5.07
N ASP A 16 0.34 1.16 5.24
CA ASP A 16 1.27 1.97 6.03
C ASP A 16 1.40 3.40 5.46
N LEU A 17 1.50 3.54 4.14
CA LEU A 17 1.51 4.84 3.48
C LEU A 17 0.20 5.61 3.72
N LEU A 18 -0.95 4.96 3.51
CA LEU A 18 -2.26 5.58 3.72
C LEU A 18 -2.49 5.96 5.19
N GLY A 19 -2.05 5.09 6.11
CA GLY A 19 -2.14 5.32 7.54
C GLY A 19 -1.27 6.48 8.01
N ALA A 20 -0.07 6.63 7.48
CA ALA A 20 0.80 7.75 7.79
C ALA A 20 0.16 9.10 7.39
N HIS A 21 -0.35 9.21 6.16
CA HIS A 21 -1.08 10.40 5.73
C HIS A 21 -2.32 10.69 6.58
N LEU A 22 -3.05 9.65 7.01
CA LEU A 22 -4.21 9.81 7.89
C LEU A 22 -3.78 10.37 9.25
N ILE A 23 -2.70 9.85 9.85
CA ILE A 23 -2.15 10.34 11.12
C ILE A 23 -1.76 11.81 11.01
N GLU A 24 -1.01 12.17 9.96
CA GLU A 24 -0.58 13.55 9.69
C GLU A 24 -1.78 14.50 9.55
N ALA A 25 -2.79 14.10 8.78
CA ALA A 25 -4.00 14.89 8.57
C ALA A 25 -4.83 15.08 9.85
N ILE A 26 -4.88 14.07 10.72
CA ILE A 26 -5.55 14.17 12.01
C ILE A 26 -4.75 15.07 12.95
N ARG A 27 -3.42 14.90 13.03
CA ARG A 27 -2.55 15.74 13.86
C ARG A 27 -2.60 17.21 13.50
N ALA A 28 -2.70 17.53 12.22
CA ALA A 28 -2.86 18.91 11.75
C ALA A 28 -4.12 19.58 12.31
N ARG A 29 -5.17 18.80 12.60
CA ARG A 29 -6.45 19.28 13.15
C ARG A 29 -6.60 19.07 14.66
N CYS A 30 -5.94 18.06 15.19
CA CYS A 30 -6.01 17.64 16.59
C CYS A 30 -4.60 17.22 17.06
N PRO A 31 -3.71 18.20 17.37
CA PRO A 31 -2.32 17.94 17.73
C PRO A 31 -2.14 17.02 18.95
N GLN A 32 -3.12 16.98 19.85
CA GLN A 32 -3.11 16.15 21.06
C GLN A 32 -3.59 14.71 20.81
N ALA A 33 -4.03 14.34 19.59
CA ALA A 33 -4.44 12.97 19.27
C ALA A 33 -3.31 11.99 19.48
N ARG A 34 -3.60 10.84 20.09
CA ARG A 34 -2.69 9.72 20.27
C ARG A 34 -3.08 8.57 19.35
N PHE A 35 -2.08 7.85 18.86
CA PHE A 35 -2.27 6.77 17.89
C PHE A 35 -1.62 5.49 18.39
N THR A 36 -2.36 4.38 18.34
CA THR A 36 -1.89 3.05 18.73
C THR A 36 -2.37 1.99 17.76
N GLY A 37 -1.75 0.81 17.73
CA GLY A 37 -2.23 -0.30 16.92
C GLY A 37 -1.15 -1.06 16.18
N ILE A 38 -1.30 -1.28 14.87
CA ILE A 38 -0.31 -1.95 14.02
C ILE A 38 -0.05 -1.11 12.79
N GLY A 39 1.22 -0.79 12.54
CA GLY A 39 1.64 -0.05 11.36
C GLY A 39 3.13 -0.19 11.13
N GLY A 40 3.55 0.10 9.91
CA GLY A 40 4.93 0.05 9.48
C GLY A 40 5.73 1.30 9.83
N PRO A 41 6.94 1.42 9.25
CA PRO A 41 7.86 2.50 9.55
C PRO A 41 7.29 3.91 9.30
N ARG A 42 6.43 4.07 8.28
CA ARG A 42 5.84 5.37 7.93
C ARG A 42 4.82 5.83 8.97
N MET A 43 3.91 4.95 9.38
CA MET A 43 2.95 5.25 10.44
C MET A 43 3.65 5.50 11.78
N GLN A 44 4.71 4.74 12.10
CA GLN A 44 5.50 4.93 13.30
C GLN A 44 6.22 6.29 13.27
N ALA A 45 6.83 6.66 12.14
CA ALA A 45 7.44 7.98 11.96
C ALA A 45 6.41 9.12 12.09
N ALA A 46 5.18 8.92 11.62
CA ALA A 46 4.06 9.84 11.80
C ALA A 46 3.52 9.86 13.25
N GLY A 47 3.94 8.92 14.12
CA GLY A 47 3.68 8.87 15.55
C GLY A 47 2.68 7.83 16.02
N LEU A 48 2.55 6.73 15.31
CA LEU A 48 1.85 5.54 15.78
C LEU A 48 2.72 4.79 16.79
N GLU A 49 2.15 4.43 17.93
CA GLU A 49 2.71 3.42 18.83
C GLU A 49 2.29 2.03 18.31
N SER A 50 3.23 1.33 17.63
CA SER A 50 2.95 0.01 17.08
C SER A 50 3.13 -1.07 18.14
N LEU A 51 2.07 -1.86 18.36
CA LEU A 51 1.99 -2.90 19.39
C LEU A 51 2.52 -4.25 18.90
N PHE A 52 2.51 -4.46 17.58
CA PHE A 52 2.94 -5.70 16.93
C PHE A 52 3.69 -5.36 15.64
N ASP A 53 4.56 -6.27 15.22
CA ASP A 53 5.26 -6.15 13.96
C ASP A 53 4.32 -6.32 12.76
N GLN A 54 4.29 -5.32 11.88
CA GLN A 54 3.50 -5.33 10.65
C GLN A 54 3.93 -6.44 9.69
N GLU A 55 5.23 -6.77 9.63
CA GLU A 55 5.75 -7.76 8.68
C GLU A 55 5.11 -9.13 8.89
N THR A 56 4.72 -9.47 10.12
CA THR A 56 4.00 -10.72 10.42
C THR A 56 2.62 -10.78 9.75
N LEU A 57 2.00 -9.65 9.41
CA LEU A 57 0.72 -9.58 8.71
C LEU A 57 0.89 -9.52 7.18
N ALA A 58 2.06 -9.10 6.70
CA ALA A 58 2.35 -8.91 5.27
C ALA A 58 2.56 -10.22 4.50
N VAL A 59 2.29 -11.36 5.11
CA VAL A 59 2.47 -12.69 4.52
C VAL A 59 1.45 -12.93 3.41
N ARG A 60 1.93 -13.25 2.19
CA ARG A 60 1.11 -13.57 1.02
C ARG A 60 1.53 -14.89 0.36
N GLY A 61 0.54 -15.55 -0.24
CA GLY A 61 0.68 -16.87 -0.83
C GLY A 61 0.02 -17.95 0.04
N TYR A 62 -0.73 -18.85 -0.59
CA TYR A 62 -1.52 -19.87 0.13
C TYR A 62 -0.68 -20.68 1.12
N VAL A 63 0.55 -21.04 0.75
CA VAL A 63 1.44 -21.87 1.57
C VAL A 63 2.01 -21.06 2.75
N GLU A 64 2.44 -19.81 2.51
CA GLU A 64 2.98 -18.94 3.56
C GLU A 64 1.89 -18.50 4.55
N VAL A 65 0.70 -18.18 4.05
CA VAL A 65 -0.45 -17.84 4.90
C VAL A 65 -0.81 -19.03 5.78
N LEU A 66 -0.88 -20.25 5.24
CA LEU A 66 -1.16 -21.45 6.03
C LEU A 66 -0.12 -21.70 7.13
N LYS A 67 1.16 -21.52 6.85
CA LYS A 67 2.25 -21.67 7.83
C LYS A 67 2.17 -20.60 8.94
N ASN A 68 1.74 -19.39 8.62
CA ASN A 68 1.70 -18.26 9.55
C ASN A 68 0.34 -18.03 10.21
N LEU A 69 -0.69 -18.80 9.84
CA LEU A 69 -2.04 -18.67 10.44
C LEU A 69 -2.05 -18.60 11.98
N PRO A 70 -1.30 -19.45 12.74
CA PRO A 70 -1.28 -19.36 14.19
C PRO A 70 -0.72 -18.02 14.70
N ALA A 71 0.31 -17.48 14.06
CA ALA A 71 0.90 -16.19 14.41
C ALA A 71 -0.06 -15.05 14.12
N ILE A 72 -0.67 -15.02 12.93
CA ILE A 72 -1.68 -14.03 12.52
C ILE A 72 -2.87 -14.06 13.50
N TRP A 73 -3.33 -15.24 13.89
CA TRP A 73 -4.44 -15.39 14.81
C TRP A 73 -4.10 -14.92 16.24
N ARG A 74 -2.86 -15.16 16.70
CA ARG A 74 -2.35 -14.66 17.98
C ARG A 74 -2.30 -13.15 17.99
N ILE A 75 -1.77 -12.52 16.92
CA ILE A 75 -1.72 -11.06 16.77
C ILE A 75 -3.13 -10.50 16.76
N ARG A 76 -4.07 -11.08 15.99
CA ARG A 76 -5.48 -10.64 15.98
C ARG A 76 -6.10 -10.66 17.37
N LYS A 77 -5.94 -11.77 18.10
CA LYS A 77 -6.44 -11.88 19.49
C LYS A 77 -5.78 -10.86 20.40
N GLY A 78 -4.47 -10.70 20.33
CA GLY A 78 -3.70 -9.73 21.11
C GLY A 78 -4.18 -8.30 20.85
N LEU A 79 -4.34 -7.92 19.58
CA LEU A 79 -4.82 -6.60 19.18
C LEU A 79 -6.25 -6.34 19.73
N ILE A 80 -7.17 -7.28 19.54
CA ILE A 80 -8.54 -7.15 20.05
C ILE A 80 -8.55 -7.00 21.58
N SER A 81 -7.75 -7.80 22.29
CA SER A 81 -7.65 -7.73 23.75
C SER A 81 -7.13 -6.37 24.20
N GLU A 82 -6.08 -5.88 23.55
CA GLU A 82 -5.46 -4.62 23.90
C GLU A 82 -6.38 -3.43 23.59
N MET A 83 -7.06 -3.42 22.45
CA MET A 83 -8.01 -2.38 22.10
C MET A 83 -9.22 -2.36 23.05
N LYS A 84 -9.71 -3.52 23.48
CA LYS A 84 -10.76 -3.60 24.51
C LYS A 84 -10.30 -3.04 25.86
N ARG A 85 -9.02 -3.21 26.20
CA ARG A 85 -8.42 -2.67 27.45
C ARG A 85 -8.22 -1.16 27.35
N GLN A 86 -7.67 -0.67 26.26
CA GLN A 86 -7.37 0.75 26.05
C GLN A 86 -8.63 1.59 25.74
N ARG A 87 -9.67 0.96 25.17
CA ARG A 87 -10.93 1.60 24.74
C ARG A 87 -10.71 2.86 23.91
N PRO A 88 -10.10 2.73 22.72
CA PRO A 88 -9.91 3.86 21.83
C PRO A 88 -11.26 4.48 21.42
N ASP A 89 -11.24 5.78 21.11
CA ASP A 89 -12.43 6.51 20.65
C ASP A 89 -12.91 6.00 19.28
N VAL A 90 -11.97 5.46 18.46
CA VAL A 90 -12.28 4.84 17.18
C VAL A 90 -11.17 3.84 16.79
N PHE A 91 -11.56 2.76 16.14
CA PHE A 91 -10.66 1.85 15.44
C PHE A 91 -10.79 2.03 13.92
N VAL A 92 -9.68 2.17 13.22
CA VAL A 92 -9.61 2.26 11.75
C VAL A 92 -8.76 1.11 11.22
N GLY A 93 -9.40 0.14 10.59
CA GLY A 93 -8.71 -0.88 9.80
C GLY A 93 -8.39 -0.35 8.42
N ILE A 94 -7.11 -0.35 8.03
CA ILE A 94 -6.63 0.19 6.75
C ILE A 94 -6.26 -0.97 5.84
N ASP A 95 -6.97 -1.12 4.71
CA ASP A 95 -6.77 -2.23 3.78
C ASP A 95 -6.81 -3.61 4.49
N ALA A 96 -6.17 -4.65 3.97
CA ALA A 96 -6.10 -6.00 4.56
C ALA A 96 -7.45 -6.48 5.14
N PRO A 97 -8.54 -6.54 4.35
CA PRO A 97 -9.91 -6.72 4.84
C PRO A 97 -10.11 -8.05 5.58
N ASP A 98 -9.41 -9.11 5.20
CA ASP A 98 -9.56 -10.42 5.83
C ASP A 98 -9.03 -10.43 7.28
N PHE A 99 -8.09 -9.56 7.61
CA PHE A 99 -7.63 -9.33 8.99
C PHE A 99 -8.48 -8.27 9.70
N ASN A 100 -8.54 -7.07 9.13
CA ASN A 100 -9.08 -5.88 9.78
C ASN A 100 -10.58 -5.94 10.03
N LEU A 101 -11.38 -6.50 9.10
CA LEU A 101 -12.82 -6.62 9.30
C LEU A 101 -13.18 -7.58 10.44
N GLY A 102 -12.36 -8.62 10.67
CA GLY A 102 -12.53 -9.50 11.83
C GLY A 102 -12.22 -8.80 13.15
N VAL A 103 -11.23 -7.91 13.19
CA VAL A 103 -10.93 -7.05 14.34
C VAL A 103 -12.06 -6.05 14.56
N ALA A 104 -12.49 -5.35 13.49
CA ALA A 104 -13.56 -4.37 13.54
C ALA A 104 -14.85 -4.97 14.12
N ALA A 105 -15.28 -6.15 13.65
CA ALA A 105 -16.45 -6.84 14.15
C ALA A 105 -16.40 -7.10 15.68
N ALA A 106 -15.24 -7.55 16.18
CA ALA A 106 -15.04 -7.84 17.60
C ALA A 106 -15.02 -6.57 18.47
N LEU A 107 -14.52 -5.45 17.93
CA LEU A 107 -14.47 -4.16 18.61
C LEU A 107 -15.84 -3.45 18.57
N LYS A 108 -16.55 -3.50 17.44
CA LYS A 108 -17.91 -3.03 17.28
C LYS A 108 -18.85 -3.71 18.31
N ALA A 109 -18.74 -5.03 18.45
CA ALA A 109 -19.47 -5.78 19.46
C ALA A 109 -19.13 -5.37 20.91
N ALA A 110 -17.96 -4.75 21.14
CA ALA A 110 -17.53 -4.21 22.43
C ALA A 110 -17.90 -2.71 22.60
N GLY A 111 -18.65 -2.13 21.65
CA GLY A 111 -19.09 -0.74 21.68
C GLY A 111 -18.01 0.28 21.32
N ILE A 112 -16.95 -0.14 20.62
CA ILE A 112 -15.91 0.74 20.09
C ILE A 112 -16.28 1.08 18.64
N PRO A 113 -16.40 2.37 18.26
CA PRO A 113 -16.67 2.78 16.88
C PRO A 113 -15.60 2.24 15.91
N THR A 114 -16.03 1.77 14.73
CA THR A 114 -15.14 1.11 13.78
C THR A 114 -15.28 1.67 12.37
N LEU A 115 -14.15 1.99 11.76
CA LEU A 115 -14.05 2.40 10.35
C LEU A 115 -13.20 1.39 9.58
N HIS A 116 -13.56 1.16 8.33
CA HIS A 116 -12.70 0.44 7.40
C HIS A 116 -12.27 1.37 6.28
N TYR A 117 -10.99 1.68 6.20
CA TYR A 117 -10.41 2.55 5.18
C TYR A 117 -9.81 1.71 4.06
N VAL A 118 -10.18 2.00 2.84
CA VAL A 118 -10.00 1.26 1.60
C VAL A 118 -11.03 0.14 1.44
N SER A 119 -12.06 0.42 0.64
CA SER A 119 -13.04 -0.60 0.25
C SER A 119 -12.35 -1.77 -0.45
N PRO A 120 -12.58 -3.03 -0.06
CA PRO A 120 -12.21 -4.15 -0.90
C PRO A 120 -12.85 -4.03 -2.29
N SER A 121 -12.21 -4.56 -3.33
CA SER A 121 -12.68 -4.47 -4.72
C SER A 121 -13.94 -5.32 -4.98
N VAL A 122 -14.94 -5.23 -4.10
CA VAL A 122 -16.21 -5.96 -4.16
C VAL A 122 -17.07 -5.57 -5.38
N TRP A 123 -16.83 -4.39 -5.95
CA TRP A 123 -17.49 -3.94 -7.17
C TRP A 123 -17.07 -4.75 -8.41
N ALA A 124 -15.85 -5.30 -8.43
CA ALA A 124 -15.31 -6.09 -9.52
C ALA A 124 -15.70 -7.58 -9.41
N TRP A 125 -15.76 -8.13 -8.19
CA TRP A 125 -16.04 -9.54 -7.94
C TRP A 125 -16.52 -9.75 -6.50
N ARG A 126 -17.36 -10.76 -6.25
CA ARG A 126 -17.93 -11.11 -4.94
C ARG A 126 -18.72 -9.97 -4.29
N ARG A 127 -19.64 -9.37 -5.03
CA ARG A 127 -20.51 -8.28 -4.55
C ARG A 127 -21.26 -8.64 -3.27
N GLU A 128 -21.60 -9.91 -3.08
CA GLU A 128 -22.26 -10.43 -1.88
C GLU A 128 -21.48 -10.17 -0.56
N ARG A 129 -20.15 -9.98 -0.66
CA ARG A 129 -19.31 -9.63 0.52
C ARG A 129 -19.70 -8.29 1.16
N VAL A 130 -20.32 -7.38 0.42
CA VAL A 130 -20.74 -6.06 0.92
C VAL A 130 -21.62 -6.22 2.15
N HIS A 131 -22.60 -7.14 2.13
CA HIS A 131 -23.49 -7.38 3.28
C HIS A 131 -22.74 -7.79 4.55
N LYS A 132 -21.70 -8.59 4.41
CA LYS A 132 -20.86 -9.00 5.53
C LYS A 132 -20.02 -7.83 6.05
N ILE A 133 -19.46 -7.00 5.17
CA ILE A 133 -18.65 -5.85 5.54
C ILE A 133 -19.46 -4.82 6.33
N VAL A 134 -20.68 -4.54 5.89
CA VAL A 134 -21.64 -3.64 6.58
C VAL A 134 -21.94 -4.08 8.01
N GLN A 135 -21.98 -5.39 8.26
CA GLN A 135 -22.15 -5.92 9.61
C GLN A 135 -20.88 -5.75 10.47
N GLN A 136 -19.71 -5.82 9.86
CA GLN A 136 -18.40 -5.86 10.53
C GLN A 136 -17.84 -4.48 10.89
N ALA A 137 -18.10 -3.46 10.08
CA ALA A 137 -17.66 -2.08 10.34
C ALA A 137 -18.86 -1.12 10.41
N ASP A 138 -18.71 0.00 11.12
CA ASP A 138 -19.77 1.01 11.20
C ASP A 138 -19.82 1.90 9.96
N GLU A 139 -18.66 2.19 9.37
CA GLU A 139 -18.57 2.97 8.14
C GLU A 139 -17.36 2.51 7.31
N VAL A 140 -17.48 2.58 5.98
CA VAL A 140 -16.39 2.30 5.04
C VAL A 140 -15.95 3.60 4.36
N LEU A 141 -14.65 3.90 4.41
CA LEU A 141 -14.03 5.03 3.72
C LEU A 141 -13.49 4.56 2.39
N CYS A 142 -14.11 5.02 1.31
CA CYS A 142 -13.89 4.55 -0.05
C CYS A 142 -12.92 5.44 -0.81
N LEU A 143 -12.01 4.82 -1.57
CA LEU A 143 -11.06 5.53 -2.43
C LEU A 143 -11.65 5.94 -3.78
N PHE A 144 -12.71 5.27 -4.23
CA PHE A 144 -13.35 5.52 -5.53
C PHE A 144 -14.79 5.99 -5.38
N PRO A 145 -15.24 6.95 -6.22
CA PRO A 145 -16.56 7.59 -6.07
C PRO A 145 -17.74 6.64 -6.32
N MET A 146 -17.56 5.53 -7.03
CA MET A 146 -18.61 4.55 -7.32
C MET A 146 -18.84 3.54 -6.17
N GLU A 147 -17.92 3.43 -5.20
CA GLU A 147 -18.00 2.41 -4.15
C GLU A 147 -19.07 2.69 -3.07
N PRO A 148 -19.30 3.93 -2.58
CA PRO A 148 -20.24 4.20 -1.50
C PRO A 148 -21.66 3.73 -1.79
N GLU A 149 -22.10 3.76 -3.06
CA GLU A 149 -23.44 3.34 -3.45
C GLU A 149 -23.69 1.86 -3.18
N LEU A 150 -22.67 1.01 -3.38
CA LEU A 150 -22.77 -0.42 -3.10
C LEU A 150 -23.06 -0.70 -1.62
N TYR A 151 -22.42 0.04 -0.73
CA TYR A 151 -22.62 -0.09 0.72
C TYR A 151 -23.98 0.45 1.15
N ARG A 152 -24.44 1.59 0.58
CA ARG A 152 -25.75 2.16 0.88
C ARG A 152 -26.89 1.22 0.46
N GLN A 153 -26.78 0.57 -0.69
CA GLN A 153 -27.75 -0.44 -1.15
C GLN A 153 -27.80 -1.67 -0.23
N ALA A 154 -26.71 -1.99 0.44
CA ALA A 154 -26.64 -3.05 1.44
C ALA A 154 -27.04 -2.61 2.85
N GLY A 155 -27.56 -1.39 3.03
CA GLY A 155 -27.96 -0.82 4.32
C GLY A 155 -26.81 -0.35 5.21
N GLY A 156 -25.61 -0.18 4.64
CA GLY A 156 -24.43 0.27 5.35
C GLY A 156 -24.10 1.75 5.13
N ARG A 157 -23.15 2.25 5.91
CA ARG A 157 -22.61 3.60 5.77
C ARG A 157 -21.27 3.54 5.02
N ALA A 158 -21.12 4.39 4.03
CA ALA A 158 -19.86 4.54 3.32
C ALA A 158 -19.70 5.96 2.79
N ARG A 159 -18.46 6.41 2.69
CA ARG A 159 -18.10 7.76 2.24
C ARG A 159 -16.94 7.70 1.27
N PHE A 160 -17.05 8.42 0.17
CA PHE A 160 -15.92 8.70 -0.71
C PHE A 160 -14.99 9.71 -0.04
N VAL A 161 -13.72 9.34 0.12
CA VAL A 161 -12.68 10.19 0.75
C VAL A 161 -11.55 10.53 -0.21
N GLY A 162 -11.50 9.89 -1.38
CA GLY A 162 -10.44 10.05 -2.36
C GLY A 162 -9.16 9.31 -1.98
N HIS A 163 -8.18 9.34 -2.88
CA HIS A 163 -6.87 8.74 -2.67
C HIS A 163 -5.83 9.85 -2.37
N PRO A 164 -5.01 9.73 -1.29
CA PRO A 164 -4.04 10.76 -0.93
C PRO A 164 -3.05 11.11 -2.05
N LEU A 165 -2.69 10.15 -2.90
CA LEU A 165 -1.82 10.41 -4.06
C LEU A 165 -2.39 11.47 -5.03
N ALA A 166 -3.70 11.65 -5.07
CA ALA A 166 -4.32 12.69 -5.89
C ALA A 166 -3.96 14.11 -5.43
N GLN A 167 -3.50 14.27 -4.18
CA GLN A 167 -3.02 15.55 -3.65
C GLN A 167 -1.52 15.77 -3.86
N THR A 168 -0.76 14.68 -4.04
CA THR A 168 0.70 14.73 -4.13
C THR A 168 1.23 14.62 -5.56
N LEU A 169 0.45 13.99 -6.44
CA LEU A 169 0.83 13.87 -7.86
C LEU A 169 0.34 15.10 -8.63
N PRO A 170 1.22 15.78 -9.39
CA PRO A 170 0.80 16.90 -10.24
C PRO A 170 -0.09 16.41 -11.39
N LEU A 171 -1.06 17.23 -11.79
CA LEU A 171 -1.91 16.94 -12.95
C LEU A 171 -1.11 16.97 -14.27
N GLU A 172 -0.11 17.83 -14.34
CA GLU A 172 0.81 17.92 -15.46
C GLU A 172 2.20 17.45 -15.03
N ALA A 173 2.72 16.44 -15.72
CA ALA A 173 4.02 15.88 -15.45
C ALA A 173 5.12 16.74 -16.04
N ASP A 174 6.07 17.21 -15.24
CA ASP A 174 7.29 17.85 -15.73
C ASP A 174 8.35 16.78 -16.04
N ARG A 175 8.24 16.21 -17.25
CA ARG A 175 9.17 15.20 -17.74
C ARG A 175 10.62 15.71 -17.80
N ALA A 176 10.80 16.95 -18.23
CA ALA A 176 12.14 17.53 -18.37
C ALA A 176 12.81 17.68 -16.99
N ALA A 177 12.09 18.15 -15.98
CA ALA A 177 12.61 18.19 -14.61
C ALA A 177 12.95 16.80 -14.07
N ALA A 178 12.03 15.84 -14.22
CA ALA A 178 12.27 14.46 -13.76
C ALA A 178 13.50 13.82 -14.43
N ARG A 179 13.70 14.05 -15.72
CA ARG A 179 14.89 13.56 -16.45
C ARG A 179 16.18 14.22 -15.96
N ARG A 180 16.17 15.54 -15.73
CA ARG A 180 17.35 16.26 -15.18
C ARG A 180 17.72 15.73 -13.78
N GLU A 181 16.74 15.53 -12.92
CA GLU A 181 16.98 14.97 -11.57
C GLU A 181 17.56 13.56 -11.60
N LEU A 182 17.16 12.74 -12.58
CA LEU A 182 17.67 11.38 -12.78
C LEU A 182 18.96 11.32 -13.58
N GLY A 183 19.47 12.45 -14.06
CA GLY A 183 20.66 12.51 -14.92
C GLY A 183 20.47 11.88 -16.30
N LEU A 184 19.22 11.87 -16.80
CA LEU A 184 18.88 11.27 -18.10
C LEU A 184 18.96 12.31 -19.21
N PRO A 185 19.35 11.89 -20.43
CA PRO A 185 19.30 12.75 -21.61
C PRO A 185 17.86 13.17 -21.94
N GLU A 186 17.70 14.43 -22.40
CA GLU A 186 16.37 14.97 -22.71
C GLU A 186 15.72 14.30 -23.91
N THR A 187 16.52 13.90 -24.90
CA THR A 187 16.06 13.43 -26.22
C THR A 187 16.06 11.91 -26.39
N GLN A 188 16.71 11.15 -25.51
CA GLN A 188 16.74 9.69 -25.62
C GLN A 188 15.43 9.07 -25.13
N PRO A 189 14.95 8.01 -25.79
CA PRO A 189 13.80 7.24 -25.32
C PRO A 189 14.07 6.61 -23.94
N VAL A 190 13.15 6.84 -23.01
CA VAL A 190 13.21 6.34 -21.64
C VAL A 190 12.02 5.44 -21.36
N PHE A 191 12.27 4.23 -20.86
CA PHE A 191 11.25 3.24 -20.51
C PHE A 191 11.29 2.93 -19.02
N ALA A 192 10.16 3.03 -18.34
CA ALA A 192 10.03 2.57 -16.97
C ALA A 192 9.54 1.12 -16.93
N LEU A 193 10.21 0.29 -16.15
CA LEU A 193 9.86 -1.12 -15.95
C LEU A 193 9.34 -1.30 -14.53
N LEU A 194 8.08 -1.74 -14.37
CA LEU A 194 7.41 -1.89 -13.07
C LEU A 194 7.04 -3.36 -12.79
N PRO A 195 8.02 -4.26 -12.61
CA PRO A 195 7.76 -5.70 -12.50
C PRO A 195 7.09 -6.12 -11.19
N GLY A 196 6.91 -5.22 -10.25
CA GLY A 196 6.25 -5.47 -8.98
C GLY A 196 6.97 -4.86 -7.78
N SER A 197 6.32 -4.94 -6.62
CA SER A 197 6.80 -4.40 -5.34
C SER A 197 7.26 -5.47 -4.35
N ARG A 198 7.09 -6.75 -4.67
CA ARG A 198 7.43 -7.91 -3.83
C ARG A 198 8.42 -8.83 -4.50
N VAL A 199 9.23 -9.56 -3.71
CA VAL A 199 10.22 -10.50 -4.23
C VAL A 199 9.57 -11.54 -5.14
N SER A 200 8.40 -12.10 -4.77
CA SER A 200 7.68 -13.08 -5.60
C SER A 200 7.18 -12.50 -6.94
N GLU A 201 6.77 -11.24 -6.95
CA GLU A 201 6.39 -10.54 -8.19
C GLU A 201 7.63 -10.31 -9.07
N ILE A 202 8.74 -9.86 -8.47
CA ILE A 202 10.02 -9.69 -9.16
C ILE A 202 10.51 -11.01 -9.76
N ASP A 203 10.44 -12.12 -9.03
CA ASP A 203 10.87 -13.44 -9.52
C ASP A 203 10.10 -13.86 -10.78
N TYR A 204 8.84 -13.52 -10.86
CA TYR A 204 7.96 -13.91 -11.97
C TYR A 204 8.04 -12.94 -13.15
N MET A 205 7.98 -11.63 -12.88
CA MET A 205 7.79 -10.62 -13.91
C MET A 205 9.10 -9.99 -14.40
N ALA A 206 10.11 -9.80 -13.51
CA ALA A 206 11.32 -9.11 -13.91
C ALA A 206 12.08 -9.81 -15.07
N PRO A 207 12.19 -11.14 -15.14
CA PRO A 207 12.83 -11.80 -16.29
C PRO A 207 12.14 -11.46 -17.61
N LEU A 208 10.81 -11.40 -17.64
CA LEU A 208 10.03 -11.06 -18.85
C LEU A 208 10.24 -9.59 -19.24
N PHE A 209 10.24 -8.69 -18.26
CA PHE A 209 10.45 -7.26 -18.49
C PHE A 209 11.87 -6.96 -18.97
N LEU A 210 12.87 -7.66 -18.45
CA LEU A 210 14.25 -7.54 -18.89
C LEU A 210 14.45 -8.09 -20.32
N GLN A 211 13.76 -9.18 -20.68
CA GLN A 211 13.74 -9.67 -22.06
C GLN A 211 13.09 -8.65 -23.01
N ALA A 212 11.97 -8.05 -22.62
CA ALA A 212 11.33 -6.99 -23.37
C ALA A 212 12.28 -5.78 -23.55
N ALA A 213 12.97 -5.37 -22.49
CA ALA A 213 13.96 -4.29 -22.55
C ALA A 213 15.10 -4.59 -23.54
N GLN A 214 15.56 -5.83 -23.62
CA GLN A 214 16.55 -6.24 -24.62
C GLN A 214 16.03 -6.12 -26.05
N LEU A 215 14.79 -6.54 -26.30
CA LEU A 215 14.16 -6.40 -27.60
C LEU A 215 14.00 -4.93 -28.00
N VAL A 216 13.59 -4.09 -27.06
CA VAL A 216 13.53 -2.63 -27.26
C VAL A 216 14.93 -2.10 -27.60
N ARG A 217 15.97 -2.50 -26.86
CA ARG A 217 17.34 -2.04 -27.07
C ARG A 217 17.91 -2.44 -28.45
N GLN A 218 17.51 -3.59 -28.98
CA GLN A 218 17.89 -4.02 -30.35
C GLN A 218 17.31 -3.10 -31.43
N GLN A 219 16.09 -2.58 -31.20
CA GLN A 219 15.37 -1.70 -32.13
C GLN A 219 15.72 -0.23 -31.92
N ILE A 220 15.98 0.15 -30.69
CA ILE A 220 16.25 1.53 -30.24
C ILE A 220 17.56 1.52 -29.43
N PRO A 221 18.72 1.60 -30.11
CA PRO A 221 20.02 1.46 -29.44
C PRO A 221 20.33 2.50 -28.35
N GLU A 222 19.69 3.66 -28.36
CA GLU A 222 19.82 4.73 -27.35
C GLU A 222 18.83 4.63 -26.17
N ALA A 223 17.90 3.66 -26.17
CA ALA A 223 16.90 3.51 -25.12
C ALA A 223 17.53 3.36 -23.72
N GLN A 224 16.99 4.09 -22.76
CA GLN A 224 17.35 4.03 -21.34
C GLN A 224 16.21 3.36 -20.55
N PHE A 225 16.54 2.69 -19.45
CA PHE A 225 15.56 1.97 -18.64
C PHE A 225 15.63 2.41 -17.19
N LEU A 226 14.46 2.64 -16.58
CA LEU A 226 14.29 2.93 -15.16
C LEU A 226 13.56 1.77 -14.49
N LEU A 227 14.06 1.31 -13.37
CA LEU A 227 13.46 0.21 -12.62
C LEU A 227 13.39 0.57 -11.15
N PRO A 228 12.25 1.11 -10.68
CA PRO A 228 12.05 1.41 -9.27
C PRO A 228 11.89 0.13 -8.43
N TYR A 229 12.40 0.17 -7.19
CA TYR A 229 12.25 -0.90 -6.21
C TYR A 229 11.66 -0.38 -4.90
N ALA A 230 10.87 -1.23 -4.22
CA ALA A 230 10.11 -0.84 -3.05
C ALA A 230 10.87 -1.08 -1.72
N THR A 231 11.70 -2.13 -1.66
CA THR A 231 12.38 -2.58 -0.43
C THR A 231 13.81 -3.02 -0.75
N GLU A 232 14.66 -3.13 0.28
CA GLU A 232 16.02 -3.63 0.11
C GLU A 232 16.05 -5.10 -0.37
N ALA A 233 15.08 -5.91 0.04
CA ALA A 233 14.94 -7.29 -0.43
C ALA A 233 14.65 -7.34 -1.96
N THR A 234 13.75 -6.49 -2.47
CA THR A 234 13.48 -6.38 -3.91
C THR A 234 14.68 -5.82 -4.67
N ARG A 235 15.42 -4.85 -4.09
CA ARG A 235 16.67 -4.33 -4.67
C ARG A 235 17.69 -5.44 -4.85
N THR A 236 17.99 -6.18 -3.77
CA THR A 236 18.97 -7.28 -3.80
C THR A 236 18.60 -8.32 -4.86
N ARG A 237 17.30 -8.66 -4.95
CA ARG A 237 16.84 -9.62 -5.95
C ARG A 237 17.00 -9.11 -7.38
N LEU A 238 16.64 -7.85 -7.65
CA LEU A 238 16.83 -7.22 -8.95
C LEU A 238 18.31 -7.14 -9.33
N GLN A 239 19.18 -6.77 -8.40
CA GLN A 239 20.63 -6.75 -8.63
C GLN A 239 21.17 -8.13 -9.01
N SER A 240 20.70 -9.19 -8.36
CA SER A 240 21.07 -10.57 -8.71
C SER A 240 20.65 -10.94 -10.13
N LEU A 241 19.46 -10.53 -10.58
CA LEU A 241 19.00 -10.77 -11.96
C LEU A 241 19.81 -9.96 -12.96
N LEU A 242 20.09 -8.71 -12.67
CA LEU A 242 20.83 -7.79 -13.55
C LEU A 242 22.32 -8.15 -13.66
N ALA A 243 22.89 -8.86 -12.70
CA ALA A 243 24.27 -9.33 -12.76
C ALA A 243 24.49 -10.43 -13.82
N ALA A 244 23.43 -11.13 -14.22
CA ALA A 244 23.50 -12.21 -15.19
C ALA A 244 23.51 -11.69 -16.63
N GLU A 245 24.26 -12.40 -17.52
CA GLU A 245 24.14 -12.18 -18.96
C GLU A 245 22.74 -12.63 -19.44
N PRO A 246 22.14 -11.91 -20.37
CA PRO A 246 22.67 -10.74 -21.09
C PRO A 246 22.21 -9.38 -20.46
N TYR A 247 21.59 -9.39 -19.27
CA TYR A 247 20.95 -8.21 -18.68
C TYR A 247 21.94 -7.19 -18.10
N CYS A 248 23.16 -7.63 -17.75
CA CYS A 248 24.20 -6.74 -17.20
C CYS A 248 24.65 -5.62 -18.18
N ARG A 249 24.28 -5.73 -19.47
CA ARG A 249 24.59 -4.73 -20.50
C ARG A 249 23.46 -3.74 -20.77
N LEU A 250 22.32 -3.90 -20.11
CA LEU A 250 21.22 -2.95 -20.25
C LEU A 250 21.57 -1.61 -19.59
N PRO A 251 21.37 -0.47 -20.26
CA PRO A 251 21.49 0.85 -19.63
C PRO A 251 20.29 1.09 -18.72
N LEU A 252 20.33 0.45 -17.54
CA LEU A 252 19.22 0.39 -16.60
C LEU A 252 19.64 1.00 -15.26
N GLN A 253 18.83 1.94 -14.76
CA GLN A 253 18.99 2.58 -13.48
C GLN A 253 17.96 2.06 -12.47
N LEU A 254 18.44 1.53 -11.33
CA LEU A 254 17.60 1.17 -10.18
C LEU A 254 17.28 2.41 -9.36
N LEU A 255 15.99 2.60 -9.02
CA LEU A 255 15.52 3.78 -8.26
C LEU A 255 14.89 3.36 -6.93
N PRO A 256 15.37 3.89 -5.79
CA PRO A 256 14.75 3.61 -4.49
C PRO A 256 13.38 4.29 -4.38
N GLY A 257 12.30 3.53 -4.37
CA GLY A 257 10.92 4.04 -4.17
C GLY A 257 10.41 5.00 -5.26
N GLY A 258 11.18 5.30 -6.27
CA GLY A 258 10.96 6.38 -7.26
C GLY A 258 9.94 6.06 -8.36
N THR A 259 8.86 5.30 -8.10
CA THR A 259 7.88 4.92 -9.12
C THR A 259 7.25 6.11 -9.82
N ALA A 260 6.80 7.12 -9.08
CA ALA A 260 6.20 8.32 -9.65
C ALA A 260 7.21 9.08 -10.54
N GLN A 261 8.45 9.23 -10.07
CA GLN A 261 9.52 9.89 -10.81
C GLN A 261 9.90 9.12 -12.08
N ALA A 262 9.98 7.79 -11.99
CA ALA A 262 10.24 6.93 -13.15
C ALA A 262 9.13 7.06 -14.21
N CYS A 263 7.86 7.02 -13.78
CA CYS A 263 6.72 7.20 -14.68
C CYS A 263 6.71 8.61 -15.32
N THR A 264 7.07 9.66 -14.56
CA THR A 264 7.14 11.03 -15.06
C THR A 264 8.24 11.21 -16.10
N ALA A 265 9.41 10.59 -15.88
CA ALA A 265 10.55 10.71 -16.79
C ALA A 265 10.42 9.86 -18.06
N ALA A 266 9.63 8.78 -18.03
CA ALA A 266 9.51 7.82 -19.11
C ALA A 266 8.64 8.29 -20.27
N ASP A 267 8.94 7.81 -21.48
CA ASP A 267 8.10 7.92 -22.68
C ASP A 267 7.05 6.80 -22.71
N ALA A 268 7.41 5.63 -22.16
CA ALA A 268 6.50 4.50 -21.99
C ALA A 268 6.81 3.73 -20.70
N VAL A 269 5.77 3.09 -20.17
CA VAL A 269 5.82 2.30 -18.93
C VAL A 269 5.33 0.89 -19.22
N LEU A 270 6.07 -0.11 -18.74
CA LEU A 270 5.74 -1.53 -18.81
C LEU A 270 5.49 -2.08 -17.41
#